data_b0e0fb4b20c8264a17e2a9b70736606c
#
_entry.id   b0e0fb4b20c8264a17e2a9b70736606c
#
_cell.length_a   1.000
_cell.length_b   1.000
_cell.length_c   1.000
_cell.angle_alpha   90.00
_cell.angle_beta   90.00
_cell.angle_gamma   90.00
#
_symmetry.space_group_name_H-M   'P 1'
#
loop_
_entity.id
_entity.type
_entity.pdbx_description
1 polymer ?
#
loop_
_entity_poly.entity_id
_entity_poly.type
_entity_poly.pdbx_seq_one_letter_code
_entity_poly.pdbx_strand_id
1 'polypeptide(L)'
;VARTYLLLAWTWLRASAQYPVPLVMMVLGSFVLTGMDVAAIWIVFGHTRSLGGFALAEVMFLYGTAGVSFGLADLLFGNVDRLSQHIRAGTFDAMLIRPASAFVQVATDRFSVQRFGRLAQAAVVLAVALPRLDPPWSRIWMVPVMIVCGVVIFASIFTIGGAMQFLLTDAPEVSNAFTYGGSTLTQYPLTVYGGDLVRAVTFIVPLAFVNWQPALYVLDRDDPFGLPYGLRFAAPAAALVLALAAALAWRAGIRRYRSTGS
;
A
#
# COMPACT_ATOMS: atom_id res chain seq x y z
N VAL A 1 1.34 -22.43 2.15
CA VAL A 1 1.28 -21.13 1.45
C VAL A 1 2.37 -20.21 1.99
N ALA A 2 2.40 -19.85 3.29
CA ALA A 2 3.40 -18.95 3.87
C ALA A 2 4.85 -19.45 3.68
N ARG A 3 5.10 -20.74 3.95
CA ARG A 3 6.44 -21.35 3.75
C ARG A 3 6.90 -21.27 2.29
N THR A 4 6.02 -21.51 1.34
CA THR A 4 6.33 -21.41 -0.10
C THR A 4 6.65 -19.98 -0.49
N TYR A 5 5.87 -19.01 0.00
CA TYR A 5 6.12 -17.58 -0.21
C TYR A 5 7.52 -17.18 0.30
N LEU A 6 7.84 -17.52 1.54
CA LEU A 6 9.14 -17.18 2.15
C LEU A 6 10.32 -17.82 1.41
N LEU A 7 10.19 -19.08 0.97
CA LEU A 7 11.23 -19.73 0.21
C LEU A 7 11.47 -19.06 -1.15
N LEU A 8 10.41 -18.74 -1.88
CA LEU A 8 10.52 -18.05 -3.17
C LEU A 8 11.09 -16.64 -3.02
N ALA A 9 10.59 -15.84 -2.06
CA ALA A 9 11.13 -14.52 -1.77
C ALA A 9 12.61 -14.58 -1.37
N TRP A 10 12.99 -15.56 -0.54
CA TRP A 10 14.37 -15.76 -0.12
C TRP A 10 15.31 -16.10 -1.29
N THR A 11 14.87 -16.91 -2.26
CA THR A 11 15.70 -17.22 -3.44
C THR A 11 15.99 -15.97 -4.26
N TRP A 12 15.00 -15.08 -4.43
CA TRP A 12 15.18 -13.80 -5.12
C TRP A 12 16.08 -12.83 -4.36
N LEU A 13 15.96 -12.77 -3.03
CA LEU A 13 16.85 -11.97 -2.18
C LEU A 13 18.29 -12.44 -2.28
N ARG A 14 18.52 -13.77 -2.23
CA ARG A 14 19.88 -14.33 -2.41
C ARG A 14 20.43 -14.05 -3.80
N ALA A 15 19.61 -14.14 -4.84
CA ALA A 15 20.04 -13.81 -6.21
C ALA A 15 20.42 -12.33 -6.32
N SER A 16 19.64 -11.42 -5.73
CA SER A 16 19.95 -9.98 -5.71
C SER A 16 21.19 -9.67 -4.88
N ALA A 17 21.43 -10.39 -3.79
CA ALA A 17 22.60 -10.21 -2.93
C ALA A 17 23.95 -10.62 -3.59
N GLN A 18 23.91 -11.35 -4.70
CA GLN A 18 25.11 -11.65 -5.49
C GLN A 18 25.71 -10.39 -6.14
N TYR A 19 24.90 -9.34 -6.30
CA TYR A 19 25.32 -8.06 -6.87
C TYR A 19 25.10 -6.93 -5.84
N PRO A 20 25.97 -6.82 -4.82
CA PRO A 20 25.73 -5.93 -3.69
C PRO A 20 25.72 -4.45 -4.07
N VAL A 21 26.56 -4.02 -5.02
CA VAL A 21 26.63 -2.61 -5.43
C VAL A 21 25.34 -2.15 -6.11
N PRO A 22 24.83 -2.80 -7.17
CA PRO A 22 23.54 -2.46 -7.76
C PRO A 22 22.40 -2.52 -6.75
N LEU A 23 22.40 -3.51 -5.84
CA LEU A 23 21.37 -3.65 -4.81
C LEU A 23 21.34 -2.43 -3.88
N VAL A 24 22.49 -2.03 -3.34
CA VAL A 24 22.60 -0.87 -2.45
C VAL A 24 22.20 0.40 -3.20
N MET A 25 22.66 0.59 -4.43
CA MET A 25 22.28 1.76 -5.24
C MET A 25 20.76 1.82 -5.50
N MET A 26 20.11 0.70 -5.77
CA MET A 26 18.65 0.65 -5.98
C MET A 26 17.89 0.99 -4.69
N VAL A 27 18.32 0.47 -3.53
CA VAL A 27 17.68 0.76 -2.24
C VAL A 27 17.89 2.22 -1.84
N LEU A 28 19.13 2.71 -1.94
CA LEU A 28 19.43 4.11 -1.64
C LEU A 28 18.76 5.08 -2.60
N GLY A 29 18.75 4.76 -3.90
CA GLY A 29 18.04 5.56 -4.91
C GLY A 29 16.56 5.66 -4.60
N SER A 30 15.91 4.54 -4.27
CA SER A 30 14.50 4.54 -3.85
C SER A 30 14.27 5.34 -2.56
N PHE A 31 15.16 5.20 -1.58
CA PHE A 31 15.10 5.97 -0.32
C PHE A 31 15.22 7.48 -0.57
N VAL A 32 16.15 7.90 -1.41
CA VAL A 32 16.37 9.33 -1.75
C VAL A 32 15.18 9.88 -2.54
N LEU A 33 14.70 9.15 -3.56
CA LEU A 33 13.57 9.60 -4.37
C LEU A 33 12.32 9.82 -3.52
N THR A 34 11.98 8.88 -2.64
CA THR A 34 10.83 9.06 -1.72
C THR A 34 11.12 10.09 -0.62
N GLY A 35 12.39 10.30 -0.28
CA GLY A 35 12.82 11.37 0.63
C GLY A 35 12.55 12.78 0.07
N MET A 36 12.51 12.93 -1.27
CA MET A 36 12.15 14.20 -1.90
C MET A 36 10.69 14.61 -1.60
N ASP A 37 9.79 13.66 -1.43
CA ASP A 37 8.41 13.95 -1.02
C ASP A 37 8.38 14.58 0.38
N VAL A 38 9.21 14.06 1.30
CA VAL A 38 9.36 14.63 2.65
C VAL A 38 9.98 16.03 2.60
N ALA A 39 10.98 16.23 1.73
CA ALA A 39 11.56 17.55 1.52
C ALA A 39 10.52 18.54 0.97
N ALA A 40 9.65 18.10 0.05
CA ALA A 40 8.56 18.92 -0.44
C ALA A 40 7.58 19.32 0.68
N ILE A 41 7.21 18.39 1.57
CA ILE A 41 6.40 18.70 2.77
C ILE A 41 7.10 19.77 3.62
N TRP A 42 8.40 19.64 3.87
CA TRP A 42 9.18 20.59 4.64
C TRP A 42 9.20 21.99 4.00
N ILE A 43 9.37 22.08 2.69
CA ILE A 43 9.33 23.36 1.94
C ILE A 43 7.96 24.02 2.09
N VAL A 44 6.87 23.25 1.95
CA VAL A 44 5.51 23.78 2.14
C VAL A 44 5.33 24.35 3.54
N PHE A 45 5.78 23.65 4.58
CA PHE A 45 5.69 24.12 5.96
C PHE A 45 6.67 25.26 6.29
N GLY A 46 7.67 25.51 5.46
CA GLY A 46 8.48 26.72 5.51
C GLY A 46 7.69 28.00 5.16
N HIS A 47 6.57 27.86 4.44
CA HIS A 47 5.72 28.97 3.98
C HIS A 47 4.34 29.00 4.64
N THR A 48 3.91 27.92 5.29
CA THR A 48 2.61 27.79 5.96
C THR A 48 2.75 27.14 7.32
N ARG A 49 1.88 27.51 8.27
CA ARG A 49 1.87 26.91 9.61
C ARG A 49 1.09 25.61 9.70
N SER A 50 0.20 25.37 8.73
CA SER A 50 -0.62 24.17 8.69
C SER A 50 -0.99 23.80 7.26
N LEU A 51 -1.21 22.52 7.00
CA LEU A 51 -1.70 21.99 5.73
C LEU A 51 -3.08 21.34 5.98
N GLY A 52 -4.13 21.92 5.40
CA GLY A 52 -5.49 21.45 5.64
C GLY A 52 -5.91 21.45 7.11
N GLY A 53 -5.33 22.35 7.94
CA GLY A 53 -5.57 22.43 9.39
C GLY A 53 -4.67 21.50 10.24
N PHE A 54 -3.76 20.75 9.64
CA PHE A 54 -2.85 19.82 10.32
C PHE A 54 -1.44 20.39 10.42
N ALA A 55 -0.80 20.23 11.58
CA ALA A 55 0.58 20.64 11.82
C ALA A 55 1.58 19.69 11.14
N LEU A 56 2.85 20.13 11.00
CA LEU A 56 3.89 19.33 10.33
C LEU A 56 4.01 17.91 10.92
N ALA A 57 4.04 17.76 12.24
CA ALA A 57 4.19 16.44 12.87
C ALA A 57 3.01 15.52 12.55
N GLU A 58 1.78 16.07 12.45
CA GLU A 58 0.58 15.31 12.12
C GLU A 58 0.57 14.88 10.65
N VAL A 59 1.00 15.76 9.74
CA VAL A 59 1.16 15.41 8.31
C VAL A 59 2.25 14.35 8.12
N MET A 60 3.38 14.48 8.82
CA MET A 60 4.44 13.48 8.79
C MET A 60 3.99 12.13 9.37
N PHE A 61 3.11 12.13 10.37
CA PHE A 61 2.49 10.93 10.91
C PHE A 61 1.57 10.25 9.88
N LEU A 62 0.72 11.02 9.20
CA LEU A 62 -0.12 10.50 8.10
C LEU A 62 0.75 9.92 6.98
N TYR A 63 1.76 10.68 6.54
CA TYR A 63 2.71 10.24 5.54
C TYR A 63 3.41 8.93 5.93
N GLY A 64 3.94 8.88 7.16
CA GLY A 64 4.67 7.71 7.66
C GLY A 64 3.80 6.47 7.79
N THR A 65 2.59 6.60 8.36
CA THR A 65 1.66 5.46 8.54
C THR A 65 1.14 4.94 7.20
N ALA A 66 0.76 5.82 6.26
CA ALA A 66 0.38 5.44 4.91
C ALA A 66 1.54 4.80 4.16
N GLY A 67 2.72 5.42 4.23
CA GLY A 67 3.93 4.93 3.56
C GLY A 67 4.40 3.57 4.05
N VAL A 68 4.35 3.31 5.36
CA VAL A 68 4.67 1.98 5.94
C VAL A 68 3.63 0.95 5.49
N SER A 69 2.33 1.29 5.55
CA SER A 69 1.25 0.40 5.14
C SER A 69 1.38 0.03 3.66
N PHE A 70 1.54 1.03 2.80
CA PHE A 70 1.74 0.81 1.36
C PHE A 70 3.05 0.08 1.08
N GLY A 71 4.16 0.48 1.72
CA GLY A 71 5.47 -0.13 1.50
C GLY A 71 5.49 -1.61 1.84
N LEU A 72 4.84 -2.03 2.93
CA LEU A 72 4.68 -3.45 3.28
C LEU A 72 3.78 -4.18 2.28
N ALA A 73 2.65 -3.59 1.87
CA ALA A 73 1.76 -4.19 0.89
C ALA A 73 2.45 -4.33 -0.48
N ASP A 74 3.14 -3.29 -0.95
CA ASP A 74 3.91 -3.31 -2.20
C ASP A 74 5.04 -4.35 -2.15
N LEU A 75 5.77 -4.43 -1.02
CA LEU A 75 6.83 -5.42 -0.83
C LEU A 75 6.31 -6.85 -0.96
N LEU A 76 5.14 -7.14 -0.39
CA LEU A 76 4.58 -8.49 -0.32
C LEU A 76 3.73 -8.85 -1.54
N PHE A 77 3.00 -7.89 -2.12
CA PHE A 77 1.97 -8.15 -3.13
C PHE A 77 2.11 -7.32 -4.41
N GLY A 78 2.98 -6.32 -4.45
CA GLY A 78 3.08 -5.38 -5.56
C GLY A 78 3.45 -6.02 -6.91
N ASN A 79 4.02 -7.23 -6.93
CA ASN A 79 4.29 -7.94 -8.18
C ASN A 79 3.03 -8.47 -8.88
N VAL A 80 1.90 -8.51 -8.17
CA VAL A 80 0.60 -8.90 -8.75
C VAL A 80 0.19 -7.94 -9.88
N ASP A 81 0.64 -6.69 -9.85
CA ASP A 81 0.45 -5.73 -10.93
C ASP A 81 1.07 -6.16 -12.28
N ARG A 82 1.99 -7.12 -12.25
CA ARG A 82 2.66 -7.63 -13.48
C ARG A 82 2.00 -8.88 -14.06
N LEU A 83 0.83 -9.26 -13.57
CA LEU A 83 0.13 -10.47 -14.04
C LEU A 83 -0.10 -10.46 -15.56
N SER A 84 -0.44 -9.30 -16.16
CA SER A 84 -0.63 -9.16 -17.61
C SER A 84 0.63 -9.53 -18.40
N GLN A 85 1.83 -9.28 -17.87
CA GLN A 85 3.08 -9.67 -18.51
C GLN A 85 3.22 -11.19 -18.58
N HIS A 86 2.84 -11.90 -17.49
CA HIS A 86 2.83 -13.37 -17.45
C HIS A 86 1.79 -13.97 -18.38
N ILE A 87 0.61 -13.33 -18.50
CA ILE A 87 -0.45 -13.75 -19.41
C ILE A 87 0.02 -13.61 -20.85
N ARG A 88 0.54 -12.43 -21.24
CA ARG A 88 1.02 -12.17 -22.60
C ARG A 88 2.21 -13.04 -22.99
N ALA A 89 3.09 -13.36 -22.06
CA ALA A 89 4.25 -14.21 -22.30
C ALA A 89 3.94 -15.72 -22.22
N GLY A 90 2.69 -16.14 -21.96
CA GLY A 90 2.31 -17.54 -21.77
C GLY A 90 2.90 -18.20 -20.52
N THR A 91 3.67 -17.47 -19.71
CA THR A 91 4.34 -18.02 -18.52
C THR A 91 3.36 -18.31 -17.37
N PHE A 92 2.16 -17.72 -17.40
CA PHE A 92 1.13 -17.96 -16.40
C PHE A 92 0.60 -19.40 -16.48
N ASP A 93 0.50 -20.00 -17.66
CA ASP A 93 0.10 -21.40 -17.85
C ASP A 93 1.06 -22.36 -17.10
N ALA A 94 2.36 -22.07 -17.19
CA ALA A 94 3.37 -22.84 -16.46
C ALA A 94 3.24 -22.68 -14.93
N MET A 95 2.74 -21.52 -14.44
CA MET A 95 2.48 -21.33 -13.02
C MET A 95 1.26 -22.11 -12.53
N LEU A 96 0.26 -22.31 -13.38
CA LEU A 96 -0.97 -23.06 -13.02
C LEU A 96 -0.73 -24.56 -12.81
N ILE A 97 0.22 -25.15 -13.54
CA ILE A 97 0.54 -26.59 -13.43
C ILE A 97 1.51 -26.93 -12.29
N ARG A 98 2.14 -25.93 -11.66
CA ARG A 98 3.07 -26.15 -10.54
C ARG A 98 2.31 -26.43 -9.24
N PRO A 99 2.88 -27.25 -8.33
CA PRO A 99 2.25 -27.60 -7.04
C PRO A 99 2.32 -26.44 -6.01
N ALA A 100 2.17 -25.19 -6.46
CA ALA A 100 2.16 -23.99 -5.65
C ALA A 100 1.05 -23.06 -6.11
N SER A 101 0.44 -22.30 -5.20
CA SER A 101 -0.59 -21.34 -5.56
C SER A 101 -0.08 -20.35 -6.62
N ALA A 102 -0.81 -20.20 -7.74
CA ALA A 102 -0.47 -19.25 -8.80
C ALA A 102 -0.37 -17.82 -8.24
N PHE A 103 -1.23 -17.43 -7.29
CA PHE A 103 -1.14 -16.14 -6.61
C PHE A 103 0.21 -15.93 -5.93
N VAL A 104 0.68 -16.92 -5.18
CA VAL A 104 1.98 -16.84 -4.49
C VAL A 104 3.13 -16.75 -5.49
N GLN A 105 3.08 -17.50 -6.58
CA GLN A 105 4.11 -17.46 -7.60
C GLN A 105 4.18 -16.07 -8.26
N VAL A 106 3.04 -15.48 -8.63
CA VAL A 106 2.99 -14.13 -9.19
C VAL A 106 3.45 -13.08 -8.17
N ALA A 107 2.95 -13.12 -6.93
CA ALA A 107 3.31 -12.16 -5.89
C ALA A 107 4.80 -12.17 -5.54
N THR A 108 5.47 -13.31 -5.69
CA THR A 108 6.91 -13.46 -5.37
C THR A 108 7.81 -13.40 -6.59
N ASP A 109 7.27 -13.30 -7.82
CA ASP A 109 8.10 -13.23 -9.02
C ASP A 109 8.92 -11.94 -9.05
N ARG A 110 10.24 -12.06 -9.31
CA ARG A 110 11.17 -10.92 -9.36
C ARG A 110 11.03 -9.98 -8.16
N PHE A 111 11.12 -10.54 -6.96
CA PHE A 111 11.01 -9.78 -5.70
C PHE A 111 11.90 -8.53 -5.71
N SER A 112 11.29 -7.36 -5.67
CA SER A 112 11.96 -6.08 -5.92
C SER A 112 12.58 -5.51 -4.64
N VAL A 113 13.88 -5.60 -4.51
CA VAL A 113 14.65 -5.15 -3.32
C VAL A 113 14.60 -3.63 -3.14
N GLN A 114 14.44 -2.86 -4.22
CA GLN A 114 14.31 -1.39 -4.15
C GLN A 114 13.14 -0.93 -3.27
N ARG A 115 12.10 -1.77 -3.08
CA ARG A 115 10.94 -1.47 -2.23
C ARG A 115 11.31 -1.32 -0.75
N PHE A 116 12.41 -1.93 -0.32
CA PHE A 116 12.94 -1.72 1.03
C PHE A 116 13.37 -0.28 1.28
N GLY A 117 13.89 0.43 0.27
CA GLY A 117 14.26 1.84 0.39
C GLY A 117 13.06 2.74 0.74
N ARG A 118 11.94 2.54 0.02
CA ARG A 118 10.69 3.26 0.30
C ARG A 118 10.14 2.93 1.69
N LEU A 119 10.09 1.66 2.04
CA LEU A 119 9.60 1.22 3.34
C LEU A 119 10.47 1.78 4.48
N ALA A 120 11.79 1.72 4.35
CA ALA A 120 12.71 2.25 5.34
C ALA A 120 12.54 3.76 5.53
N GLN A 121 12.39 4.50 4.43
CA GLN A 121 12.17 5.95 4.47
C GLN A 121 10.86 6.28 5.21
N ALA A 122 9.75 5.61 4.88
CA ALA A 122 8.48 5.82 5.56
C ALA A 122 8.54 5.45 7.05
N ALA A 123 9.24 4.37 7.40
CA ALA A 123 9.46 3.96 8.79
C ALA A 123 10.28 4.99 9.58
N VAL A 124 11.32 5.57 8.97
CA VAL A 124 12.10 6.65 9.59
C VAL A 124 11.22 7.87 9.84
N VAL A 125 10.40 8.27 8.84
CA VAL A 125 9.48 9.40 8.99
C VAL A 125 8.51 9.16 10.14
N LEU A 126 7.92 7.97 10.21
CA LEU A 126 6.99 7.59 11.28
C LEU A 126 7.67 7.61 12.66
N ALA A 127 8.88 7.04 12.76
CA ALA A 127 9.65 7.00 13.99
C ALA A 127 10.04 8.41 14.50
N VAL A 128 10.22 9.36 13.58
CA VAL A 128 10.51 10.76 13.89
C VAL A 128 9.25 11.55 14.22
N ALA A 129 8.12 11.26 13.57
CA ALA A 129 6.87 11.97 13.76
C ALA A 129 6.15 11.56 15.05
N LEU A 130 6.07 10.26 15.34
CA LEU A 130 5.28 9.72 16.45
C LEU A 130 5.64 10.31 17.83
N PRO A 131 6.93 10.44 18.23
CA PRO A 131 7.28 11.07 19.50
C PRO A 131 6.95 12.56 19.59
N ARG A 132 6.89 13.27 18.42
CA ARG A 132 6.57 14.70 18.38
C ARG A 132 5.09 15.01 18.55
N LEU A 133 4.23 14.01 18.36
CA LEU A 133 2.79 14.15 18.56
C LEU A 133 2.38 14.02 20.03
N ASP A 134 3.23 13.37 20.84
CA ASP A 134 2.94 13.05 22.26
C ASP A 134 1.52 12.49 22.48
N PRO A 135 1.12 11.46 21.72
CA PRO A 135 -0.23 10.94 21.81
C PRO A 135 -0.43 10.24 23.17
N PRO A 136 -1.63 10.30 23.76
CA PRO A 136 -1.94 9.56 24.97
C PRO A 136 -1.63 8.07 24.82
N TRP A 137 -0.96 7.47 25.79
CA TRP A 137 -0.61 6.05 25.78
C TRP A 137 -1.81 5.14 25.51
N SER A 138 -2.98 5.54 25.97
CA SER A 138 -4.25 4.84 25.74
C SER A 138 -4.68 4.78 24.26
N ARG A 139 -4.06 5.54 23.38
CA ARG A 139 -4.39 5.62 21.95
C ARG A 139 -3.32 5.04 21.03
N ILE A 140 -2.09 4.83 21.53
CA ILE A 140 -0.95 4.33 20.72
C ILE A 140 -1.23 2.95 20.11
N TRP A 141 -2.03 2.11 20.76
CA TRP A 141 -2.41 0.80 20.24
C TRP A 141 -3.08 0.84 18.86
N MET A 142 -3.68 1.98 18.50
CA MET A 142 -4.31 2.16 17.21
C MET A 142 -3.27 2.21 16.07
N VAL A 143 -2.03 2.66 16.35
CA VAL A 143 -0.97 2.79 15.32
C VAL A 143 -0.64 1.43 14.66
N PRO A 144 -0.31 0.37 15.38
CA PRO A 144 -0.10 -0.93 14.75
C PRO A 144 -1.36 -1.48 14.08
N VAL A 145 -2.55 -1.25 14.64
CA VAL A 145 -3.82 -1.69 14.03
C VAL A 145 -4.05 -1.01 12.68
N MET A 146 -3.88 0.32 12.59
CA MET A 146 -4.06 1.04 11.33
C MET A 146 -3.02 0.61 10.28
N ILE A 147 -1.76 0.35 10.67
CA ILE A 147 -0.74 -0.14 9.76
C ILE A 147 -1.14 -1.52 9.21
N VAL A 148 -1.51 -2.46 10.07
CA VAL A 148 -1.92 -3.80 9.63
C VAL A 148 -3.16 -3.74 8.73
N CYS A 149 -4.18 -2.97 9.10
CA CYS A 149 -5.37 -2.78 8.27
C CYS A 149 -5.02 -2.12 6.94
N GLY A 150 -4.15 -1.10 6.95
CA GLY A 150 -3.67 -0.43 5.75
C GLY A 150 -2.92 -1.36 4.81
N VAL A 151 -2.06 -2.25 5.34
CA VAL A 151 -1.41 -3.31 4.56
C VAL A 151 -2.44 -4.21 3.89
N VAL A 152 -3.46 -4.67 4.63
CA VAL A 152 -4.51 -5.54 4.07
C VAL A 152 -5.34 -4.81 3.02
N ILE A 153 -5.68 -3.54 3.23
CA ILE A 153 -6.42 -2.72 2.26
C ILE A 153 -5.62 -2.59 0.96
N PHE A 154 -4.36 -2.16 1.02
CA PHE A 154 -3.51 -2.02 -0.18
C PHE A 154 -3.24 -3.37 -0.86
N ALA A 155 -2.96 -4.43 -0.11
CA ALA A 155 -2.80 -5.78 -0.65
C ALA A 155 -4.06 -6.25 -1.40
N SER A 156 -5.24 -5.90 -0.89
CA SER A 156 -6.52 -6.20 -1.52
C SER A 156 -6.69 -5.42 -2.82
N ILE A 157 -6.30 -4.14 -2.85
CA ILE A 157 -6.34 -3.31 -4.07
C ILE A 157 -5.38 -3.87 -5.13
N PHE A 158 -4.14 -4.24 -4.77
CA PHE A 158 -3.20 -4.92 -5.66
C PHE A 158 -3.81 -6.22 -6.23
N THR A 159 -4.46 -7.00 -5.38
CA THR A 159 -5.07 -8.27 -5.78
C THR A 159 -6.26 -8.08 -6.72
N ILE A 160 -7.12 -7.09 -6.46
CA ILE A 160 -8.26 -6.75 -7.32
C ILE A 160 -7.74 -6.24 -8.67
N GLY A 161 -6.76 -5.33 -8.66
CA GLY A 161 -6.11 -4.82 -9.87
C GLY A 161 -5.49 -5.94 -10.71
N GLY A 162 -4.78 -6.87 -10.07
CA GLY A 162 -4.28 -8.07 -10.75
C GLY A 162 -5.40 -8.95 -11.30
N ALA A 163 -6.48 -9.16 -10.54
CA ALA A 163 -7.63 -9.95 -11.02
C ALA A 163 -8.32 -9.33 -12.24
N MET A 164 -8.35 -8.01 -12.34
CA MET A 164 -8.88 -7.30 -13.52
C MET A 164 -8.05 -7.60 -14.78
N GLN A 165 -6.75 -7.87 -14.66
CA GLN A 165 -5.87 -8.17 -15.78
C GLN A 165 -6.18 -9.51 -16.46
N PHE A 166 -6.93 -10.41 -15.83
CA PHE A 166 -7.47 -11.60 -16.48
C PHE A 166 -8.54 -11.27 -17.53
N LEU A 167 -9.20 -10.12 -17.39
CA LEU A 167 -10.29 -9.69 -18.27
C LEU A 167 -9.84 -8.60 -19.27
N LEU A 168 -8.96 -7.72 -18.81
CA LEU A 168 -8.49 -6.53 -19.53
C LEU A 168 -6.97 -6.52 -19.49
N THR A 169 -6.34 -6.87 -20.61
CA THR A 169 -4.87 -6.92 -20.72
C THR A 169 -4.19 -5.56 -20.58
N ASP A 170 -4.94 -4.47 -20.73
CA ASP A 170 -4.45 -3.08 -20.60
C ASP A 170 -4.84 -2.42 -19.25
N ALA A 171 -5.24 -3.23 -18.25
CA ALA A 171 -5.64 -2.76 -16.93
C ALA A 171 -4.48 -2.40 -15.93
N PRO A 172 -3.17 -2.59 -16.21
CA PRO A 172 -2.13 -2.18 -15.25
C PRO A 172 -2.19 -0.70 -14.90
N GLU A 173 -2.53 0.18 -15.85
CA GLU A 173 -2.60 1.63 -15.63
C GLU A 173 -3.75 2.00 -14.69
N VAL A 174 -4.91 1.37 -14.86
CA VAL A 174 -6.05 1.56 -13.95
C VAL A 174 -5.71 1.04 -12.54
N SER A 175 -5.08 -0.13 -12.45
CA SER A 175 -4.61 -0.68 -11.17
C SER A 175 -3.64 0.28 -10.47
N ASN A 176 -2.67 0.82 -11.20
CA ASN A 176 -1.68 1.75 -10.69
C ASN A 176 -2.28 3.06 -10.17
N ALA A 177 -3.35 3.56 -10.79
CA ALA A 177 -4.06 4.74 -10.31
C ALA A 177 -4.64 4.54 -8.90
N PHE A 178 -5.15 3.34 -8.60
CA PHE A 178 -5.71 3.03 -7.28
C PHE A 178 -4.64 2.60 -6.25
N THR A 179 -3.57 1.95 -6.68
CA THR A 179 -2.49 1.52 -5.78
C THR A 179 -1.54 2.68 -5.47
N TYR A 180 -0.79 3.14 -6.45
CA TYR A 180 0.20 4.21 -6.25
C TYR A 180 -0.45 5.59 -6.08
N GLY A 181 -1.49 5.91 -6.87
CA GLY A 181 -2.28 7.13 -6.70
C GLY A 181 -3.01 7.16 -5.35
N GLY A 182 -3.60 6.03 -4.94
CA GLY A 182 -4.20 5.86 -3.62
C GLY A 182 -3.21 6.03 -2.47
N SER A 183 -1.99 5.50 -2.64
CA SER A 183 -0.90 5.70 -1.68
C SER A 183 -0.56 7.18 -1.51
N THR A 184 -0.38 7.91 -2.61
CA THR A 184 -0.10 9.35 -2.56
C THR A 184 -1.22 10.13 -1.89
N LEU A 185 -2.48 9.79 -2.21
CA LEU A 185 -3.65 10.45 -1.61
C LEU A 185 -3.69 10.26 -0.08
N THR A 186 -3.38 9.06 0.42
CA THR A 186 -3.42 8.76 1.85
C THR A 186 -2.26 9.37 2.64
N GLN A 187 -1.21 9.85 2.00
CA GLN A 187 -0.07 10.51 2.63
C GLN A 187 -0.37 11.93 3.12
N TYR A 188 -1.44 12.54 2.63
CA TYR A 188 -1.83 13.90 2.98
C TYR A 188 -3.16 13.95 3.72
N PRO A 189 -3.42 15.00 4.53
CA PRO A 189 -4.73 15.19 5.16
C PRO A 189 -5.84 15.23 4.11
N LEU A 190 -6.92 14.48 4.32
CA LEU A 190 -8.03 14.46 3.36
C LEU A 190 -8.72 15.81 3.21
N THR A 191 -8.52 16.74 4.15
CA THR A 191 -9.03 18.12 4.09
C THR A 191 -8.45 18.97 2.95
N VAL A 192 -7.32 18.55 2.35
CA VAL A 192 -6.75 19.25 1.18
C VAL A 192 -7.45 18.90 -0.13
N TYR A 193 -8.30 17.85 -0.10
CA TYR A 193 -9.01 17.38 -1.29
C TYR A 193 -10.48 17.80 -1.28
N GLY A 194 -11.11 17.82 -2.45
CA GLY A 194 -12.54 18.15 -2.58
C GLY A 194 -13.44 17.08 -1.93
N GLY A 195 -14.58 17.52 -1.38
CA GLY A 195 -15.50 16.67 -0.62
C GLY A 195 -16.01 15.43 -1.36
N ASP A 196 -16.18 15.49 -2.68
CA ASP A 196 -16.63 14.34 -3.48
C ASP A 196 -15.54 13.26 -3.57
N LEU A 197 -14.27 13.66 -3.71
CA LEU A 197 -13.15 12.71 -3.67
C LEU A 197 -13.05 12.05 -2.29
N VAL A 198 -13.21 12.83 -1.21
CA VAL A 198 -13.18 12.30 0.16
C VAL A 198 -14.30 11.27 0.38
N ARG A 199 -15.52 11.55 -0.11
CA ARG A 199 -16.61 10.56 -0.06
C ARG A 199 -16.29 9.30 -0.86
N ALA A 200 -15.73 9.45 -2.06
CA ALA A 200 -15.34 8.30 -2.89
C ALA A 200 -14.28 7.42 -2.21
N VAL A 201 -13.23 8.01 -1.64
CA VAL A 201 -12.16 7.27 -0.95
C VAL A 201 -12.54 6.80 0.47
N THR A 202 -13.69 7.20 0.97
CA THR A 202 -14.23 6.67 2.22
C THR A 202 -15.18 5.50 1.97
N PHE A 203 -16.06 5.57 0.96
CA PHE A 203 -17.15 4.63 0.81
C PHE A 203 -17.05 3.73 -0.43
N ILE A 204 -16.36 4.13 -1.49
CA ILE A 204 -16.21 3.33 -2.72
C ILE A 204 -14.91 2.53 -2.68
N VAL A 205 -13.78 3.23 -2.53
CA VAL A 205 -12.46 2.58 -2.35
C VAL A 205 -11.95 2.99 -0.98
N PRO A 206 -12.19 2.21 0.09
CA PRO A 206 -12.11 2.66 1.48
C PRO A 206 -10.68 3.01 1.94
N LEU A 207 -10.00 3.87 1.19
CA LEU A 207 -8.64 4.36 1.46
C LEU A 207 -8.56 5.25 2.70
N ALA A 208 -9.68 5.94 3.06
CA ALA A 208 -9.72 6.73 4.29
C ALA A 208 -9.49 5.87 5.55
N PHE A 209 -9.75 4.56 5.49
CA PHE A 209 -9.52 3.63 6.60
C PHE A 209 -8.08 3.10 6.65
N VAL A 210 -7.24 3.40 5.68
CA VAL A 210 -5.81 3.08 5.74
C VAL A 210 -5.16 3.80 6.91
N ASN A 211 -5.40 5.10 7.02
CA ASN A 211 -4.81 5.92 8.07
C ASN A 211 -5.68 7.09 8.54
N TRP A 212 -6.48 7.76 7.67
CA TRP A 212 -7.18 8.98 8.01
C TRP A 212 -8.13 8.81 9.22
N GLN A 213 -9.08 7.91 9.14
CA GLN A 213 -10.06 7.70 10.20
C GLN A 213 -9.41 7.26 11.54
N PRO A 214 -8.52 6.24 11.55
CA PRO A 214 -7.83 5.88 12.79
C PRO A 214 -6.84 6.95 13.27
N ALA A 215 -6.23 7.74 12.37
CA ALA A 215 -5.35 8.83 12.77
C ALA A 215 -6.11 9.94 13.53
N LEU A 216 -7.34 10.27 13.15
CA LEU A 216 -8.16 11.22 13.89
C LEU A 216 -8.36 10.78 15.36
N TYR A 217 -8.45 9.47 15.61
CA TYR A 217 -8.51 8.95 16.97
C TYR A 217 -7.17 9.13 17.71
N VAL A 218 -6.04 8.83 17.07
CA VAL A 218 -4.70 8.96 17.68
C VAL A 218 -4.40 10.43 17.98
N LEU A 219 -4.76 11.33 17.05
CA LEU A 219 -4.49 12.78 17.13
C LEU A 219 -5.50 13.54 17.99
N ASP A 220 -6.54 12.87 18.51
CA ASP A 220 -7.64 13.50 19.26
C ASP A 220 -8.33 14.64 18.49
N ARG A 221 -8.56 14.45 17.21
CA ARG A 221 -9.18 15.44 16.35
C ARG A 221 -10.59 15.04 15.95
N ASP A 222 -11.48 16.03 15.88
CA ASP A 222 -12.80 15.82 15.28
C ASP A 222 -12.71 15.62 13.78
N ASP A 223 -13.64 14.85 13.22
CA ASP A 223 -13.69 14.64 11.78
C ASP A 223 -14.19 15.92 11.11
N PRO A 224 -13.38 16.56 10.24
CA PRO A 224 -13.78 17.80 9.55
C PRO A 224 -14.99 17.62 8.61
N PHE A 225 -15.29 16.37 8.25
CA PHE A 225 -16.42 16.03 7.36
C PHE A 225 -17.67 15.61 8.13
N GLY A 226 -17.65 15.66 9.46
CA GLY A 226 -18.80 15.34 10.32
C GLY A 226 -19.17 13.85 10.33
N LEU A 227 -18.25 12.96 9.98
CA LEU A 227 -18.51 11.53 9.99
C LEU A 227 -18.61 10.99 11.43
N PRO A 228 -19.45 9.95 11.66
CA PRO A 228 -19.63 9.36 12.99
C PRO A 228 -18.34 8.88 13.63
N TYR A 229 -18.19 9.14 14.94
CA TYR A 229 -17.01 8.76 15.72
C TYR A 229 -16.64 7.27 15.59
N GLY A 230 -17.63 6.39 15.45
CA GLY A 230 -17.41 4.94 15.30
C GLY A 230 -16.62 4.55 14.07
N LEU A 231 -16.59 5.38 13.01
CA LEU A 231 -15.80 5.11 11.81
C LEU A 231 -14.29 5.11 12.05
N ARG A 232 -13.81 5.76 13.11
CA ARG A 232 -12.40 5.73 13.53
C ARG A 232 -11.90 4.31 13.81
N PHE A 233 -12.81 3.39 14.16
CA PHE A 233 -12.53 1.99 14.46
C PHE A 233 -12.94 1.03 13.34
N ALA A 234 -13.42 1.53 12.21
CA ALA A 234 -13.94 0.70 11.12
C ALA A 234 -12.85 0.12 10.20
N ALA A 235 -11.58 0.50 10.38
CA ALA A 235 -10.46 0.00 9.57
C ALA A 235 -10.38 -1.54 9.49
N PRO A 236 -10.55 -2.33 10.58
CA PRO A 236 -10.54 -3.78 10.48
C PRO A 236 -11.70 -4.34 9.65
N ALA A 237 -12.89 -3.75 9.76
CA ALA A 237 -14.04 -4.16 8.96
C ALA A 237 -13.84 -3.85 7.48
N ALA A 238 -13.35 -2.66 7.14
CA ALA A 238 -13.02 -2.26 5.77
C ALA A 238 -11.94 -3.18 5.17
N ALA A 239 -10.89 -3.49 5.93
CA ALA A 239 -9.83 -4.40 5.52
C ALA A 239 -10.38 -5.82 5.23
N LEU A 240 -11.24 -6.34 6.10
CA LEU A 240 -11.86 -7.65 5.92
C LEU A 240 -12.75 -7.71 4.68
N VAL A 241 -13.62 -6.71 4.49
CA VAL A 241 -14.52 -6.63 3.33
C VAL A 241 -13.72 -6.59 2.04
N LEU A 242 -12.67 -5.74 1.97
CA LEU A 242 -11.82 -5.68 0.79
C LEU A 242 -11.02 -6.97 0.56
N ALA A 243 -10.51 -7.61 1.61
CA ALA A 243 -9.80 -8.87 1.49
C ALA A 243 -10.71 -9.99 0.94
N LEU A 244 -11.97 -10.04 1.38
CA LEU A 244 -12.96 -10.97 0.84
C LEU A 244 -13.27 -10.66 -0.63
N ALA A 245 -13.48 -9.39 -0.98
CA ALA A 245 -13.72 -8.96 -2.36
C ALA A 245 -12.52 -9.33 -3.26
N ALA A 246 -11.29 -9.08 -2.79
CA ALA A 246 -10.07 -9.42 -3.50
C ALA A 246 -9.93 -10.93 -3.74
N ALA A 247 -10.22 -11.75 -2.71
CA ALA A 247 -10.19 -13.21 -2.83
C ALA A 247 -11.24 -13.73 -3.84
N LEU A 248 -12.43 -13.14 -3.85
CA LEU A 248 -13.49 -13.48 -4.80
C LEU A 248 -13.12 -13.05 -6.22
N ALA A 249 -12.61 -11.82 -6.38
CA ALA A 249 -12.16 -11.30 -7.69
C ALA A 249 -11.05 -12.18 -8.27
N TRP A 250 -10.05 -12.53 -7.47
CA TRP A 250 -8.96 -13.41 -7.90
C TRP A 250 -9.46 -14.78 -8.34
N ARG A 251 -10.35 -15.42 -7.54
CA ARG A 251 -10.94 -16.71 -7.88
C ARG A 251 -11.78 -16.63 -9.17
N ALA A 252 -12.56 -15.57 -9.33
CA ALA A 252 -13.36 -15.35 -10.53
C ALA A 252 -12.47 -15.12 -11.76
N GLY A 253 -11.39 -14.35 -11.62
CA GLY A 253 -10.41 -14.10 -12.68
C GLY A 253 -9.76 -15.39 -13.18
N ILE A 254 -9.21 -16.22 -12.27
CA ILE A 254 -8.62 -17.52 -12.63
C ILE A 254 -9.63 -18.44 -13.34
N ARG A 255 -10.87 -18.50 -12.88
CA ARG A 255 -11.90 -19.35 -13.51
C ARG A 255 -12.26 -18.91 -14.92
N ARG A 256 -12.11 -17.64 -15.24
CA ARG A 256 -12.40 -17.07 -16.56
C ARG A 256 -11.18 -17.00 -17.47
N TYR A 257 -9.99 -17.25 -16.92
CA TYR A 257 -8.77 -17.27 -17.68
C TYR A 257 -8.82 -18.31 -18.79
N ARG A 258 -8.45 -17.91 -20.00
CA ARG A 258 -8.23 -18.79 -21.14
C ARG A 258 -6.80 -18.61 -21.60
N SER A 259 -6.09 -19.73 -21.82
CA SER A 259 -4.74 -19.69 -22.36
C SER A 259 -4.75 -18.95 -23.70
N THR A 260 -3.77 -18.08 -23.89
CA THR A 260 -3.61 -17.33 -25.15
C THR A 260 -3.02 -18.16 -26.26
N GLY A 261 -2.72 -19.45 -26.00
CA GLY A 261 -2.30 -20.42 -27.01
C GLY A 261 -1.04 -19.96 -27.74
N SER A 262 0.08 -19.94 -27.06
CA SER A 262 1.41 -19.78 -27.69
C SER A 262 2.11 -21.12 -27.78
#